data_d9d4068beb5d928ba29c6bdffc1b6699
#
_entry.id   d9d4068beb5d928ba29c6bdffc1b6699
#
_cell.length_a   1.000
_cell.length_b   1.000
_cell.length_c   1.000
_cell.angle_alpha   90.00
_cell.angle_beta   90.00
_cell.angle_gamma   90.00
#
_symmetry.space_group_name_H-M   'P 1'
#
loop_
_entity.id
_entity.type
_entity.pdbx_description
1 polymer ?
#
loop_
_entity_poly.entity_id
_entity_poly.type
_entity_poly.pdbx_seq_one_letter_code
_entity_poly.pdbx_strand_id
1 'polypeptide(L)'
;MNKIVLVLAVVWGTISLNACSPKSTINKLVPEEEMERIFDEIKTPFKYGVVIEQPDSSKMVDSPTIFQKDSVWYMTYIVFDGQGYETWLSESEDLLHWESKGKILSFTENTWDANQKAGYVSLINTKWGGDYSVEAYQDKYWMTYLGGNSAGYEAGALKIGLANTSTLTEAIEWNRNTSPLLSPEDENVRWFENKTIYKSLVIRDTEKHTGYPFVMYYNAKGDTASYESIAMAVSDDMLDWKRYGENPVITRGKGICGDAQISKIGDIYVMFYFGAFWKPGAFERFACSYDLINWTDWGGEDLLASSEAYDKKYAHKPWVIKWNGVVYHFYNAVGDTGRVIALATSKDLTE
;
A
#
# COMPACT_ATOMS: atom_id res chain seq x y z
N MET A 1 65.21 62.80 -23.93
CA MET A 1 64.66 61.59 -24.56
C MET A 1 64.49 60.52 -23.48
N ASN A 2 63.30 60.45 -22.86
CA ASN A 2 63.02 59.48 -21.77
C ASN A 2 62.23 58.30 -22.36
N LYS A 3 62.78 57.11 -22.28
CA LYS A 3 62.11 55.88 -22.64
C LYS A 3 61.28 55.38 -21.45
N ILE A 4 59.96 55.33 -21.65
CA ILE A 4 59.02 54.70 -20.75
C ILE A 4 59.00 53.19 -21.04
N VAL A 5 59.34 52.37 -20.04
CA VAL A 5 59.19 50.92 -20.10
C VAL A 5 57.88 50.54 -19.49
N LEU A 6 56.97 49.97 -20.28
CA LEU A 6 55.67 49.48 -19.84
C LEU A 6 55.82 48.02 -19.40
N VAL A 7 55.63 47.71 -18.12
CA VAL A 7 55.62 46.36 -17.57
C VAL A 7 54.17 45.85 -17.60
N LEU A 8 53.88 44.85 -18.43
CA LEU A 8 52.63 44.12 -18.43
C LEU A 8 52.69 43.02 -17.38
N ALA A 9 51.86 43.16 -16.33
CA ALA A 9 51.66 42.08 -15.36
C ALA A 9 50.55 41.14 -15.89
N VAL A 10 50.92 39.90 -16.21
CA VAL A 10 49.97 38.83 -16.57
C VAL A 10 49.48 38.19 -15.25
N VAL A 11 48.20 38.37 -14.91
CA VAL A 11 47.54 37.69 -13.80
C VAL A 11 47.00 36.36 -14.31
N TRP A 12 47.61 35.28 -13.83
CA TRP A 12 47.07 33.91 -14.05
C TRP A 12 45.95 33.67 -13.04
N GLY A 13 44.71 33.73 -13.51
CA GLY A 13 43.55 33.28 -12.77
C GLY A 13 43.44 31.73 -12.85
N THR A 14 43.68 31.04 -11.76
CA THR A 14 43.39 29.62 -11.66
C THR A 14 41.88 29.42 -11.53
N ILE A 15 41.27 28.96 -12.62
CA ILE A 15 39.87 28.49 -12.60
C ILE A 15 39.86 27.09 -11.98
N SER A 16 39.44 27.00 -10.70
CA SER A 16 39.14 25.70 -10.07
C SER A 16 37.84 25.16 -10.67
N LEU A 17 37.94 24.27 -11.63
CA LEU A 17 36.83 23.44 -12.08
C LEU A 17 36.49 22.45 -10.93
N ASN A 18 35.47 22.78 -10.14
CA ASN A 18 34.80 21.80 -9.31
C ASN A 18 34.18 20.73 -10.23
N ALA A 19 34.91 19.67 -10.49
CA ALA A 19 34.37 18.49 -11.10
C ALA A 19 33.35 17.88 -10.12
N CYS A 20 32.06 18.10 -10.43
CA CYS A 20 31.00 17.33 -9.81
C CYS A 20 31.20 15.87 -10.25
N SER A 21 31.77 15.06 -9.36
CA SER A 21 31.86 13.62 -9.60
C SER A 21 30.44 13.11 -9.85
N PRO A 22 30.17 12.35 -10.91
CA PRO A 22 28.88 11.70 -11.08
C PRO A 22 28.67 10.82 -9.84
N LYS A 23 27.57 11.07 -9.08
CA LYS A 23 27.11 10.13 -8.06
C LYS A 23 27.03 8.78 -8.79
N SER A 24 27.86 7.82 -8.39
CA SER A 24 27.76 6.46 -8.90
C SER A 24 26.34 6.02 -8.63
N THR A 25 25.59 5.68 -9.65
CA THR A 25 24.35 4.92 -9.57
C THR A 25 24.77 3.53 -9.07
N ILE A 26 25.01 3.40 -7.77
CA ILE A 26 25.12 2.10 -7.12
C ILE A 26 23.77 1.46 -7.35
N ASN A 27 23.78 0.31 -8.01
CA ASN A 27 22.61 -0.53 -8.19
C ASN A 27 22.13 -0.89 -6.78
N LYS A 28 21.08 -0.21 -6.29
CA LYS A 28 20.57 -0.32 -4.92
C LYS A 28 19.68 -1.57 -4.72
N LEU A 29 20.00 -2.65 -5.40
CA LEU A 29 19.33 -3.93 -5.19
C LEU A 29 19.70 -4.47 -3.80
N VAL A 30 18.70 -5.03 -3.13
CA VAL A 30 18.90 -5.70 -1.84
C VAL A 30 19.54 -7.07 -2.10
N PRO A 31 20.67 -7.41 -1.47
CA PRO A 31 21.33 -8.71 -1.65
C PRO A 31 20.46 -9.89 -1.25
N GLU A 32 20.68 -11.05 -1.89
CA GLU A 32 19.91 -12.27 -1.64
C GLU A 32 19.97 -12.71 -0.17
N GLU A 33 21.14 -12.63 0.47
CA GLU A 33 21.31 -12.93 1.90
C GLU A 33 20.40 -12.07 2.80
N GLU A 34 20.26 -10.78 2.47
CA GLU A 34 19.34 -9.90 3.19
C GLU A 34 17.87 -10.24 2.88
N MET A 35 17.57 -10.65 1.66
CA MET A 35 16.21 -11.10 1.30
C MET A 35 15.82 -12.38 2.06
N GLU A 36 16.75 -13.34 2.20
CA GLU A 36 16.56 -14.56 3.01
C GLU A 36 16.35 -14.21 4.49
N ARG A 37 17.15 -13.32 5.04
CA ARG A 37 17.00 -12.85 6.43
C ARG A 37 15.64 -12.19 6.65
N ILE A 38 15.19 -11.38 5.71
CA ILE A 38 13.84 -10.77 5.76
C ILE A 38 12.76 -11.85 5.67
N PHE A 39 12.86 -12.82 4.76
CA PHE A 39 11.91 -13.92 4.65
C PHE A 39 11.78 -14.70 5.97
N ASP A 40 12.89 -15.03 6.61
CA ASP A 40 12.89 -15.72 7.90
C ASP A 40 12.25 -14.91 9.02
N GLU A 41 12.39 -13.59 8.98
CA GLU A 41 11.80 -12.67 9.96
C GLU A 41 10.26 -12.52 9.79
N ILE A 42 9.75 -12.57 8.55
CA ILE A 42 8.35 -12.24 8.24
C ILE A 42 7.45 -13.44 7.98
N LYS A 43 8.01 -14.66 7.82
CA LYS A 43 7.23 -15.86 7.48
C LYS A 43 6.23 -16.24 8.56
N THR A 44 5.05 -16.72 8.14
CA THR A 44 3.91 -17.07 9.00
C THR A 44 3.37 -18.46 8.64
N PRO A 45 4.07 -19.54 9.07
CA PRO A 45 3.73 -20.90 8.67
C PRO A 45 2.46 -21.46 9.31
N PHE A 46 1.91 -20.81 10.35
CA PHE A 46 0.77 -21.31 11.07
C PHE A 46 -0.51 -20.58 10.65
N LYS A 47 -1.44 -21.28 10.04
CA LYS A 47 -2.79 -20.77 9.72
C LYS A 47 -3.64 -20.79 10.99
N TYR A 48 -3.96 -19.59 11.52
CA TYR A 48 -4.81 -19.45 12.70
C TYR A 48 -6.29 -19.71 12.38
N GLY A 49 -6.77 -19.11 11.28
CA GLY A 49 -8.16 -19.25 10.85
C GLY A 49 -8.80 -17.94 10.44
N VAL A 50 -10.14 -17.96 10.33
CA VAL A 50 -10.94 -16.77 9.99
C VAL A 50 -11.08 -15.88 11.22
N VAL A 51 -10.85 -14.57 11.04
CA VAL A 51 -10.96 -13.56 12.11
C VAL A 51 -12.05 -12.52 11.84
N ILE A 52 -12.43 -12.28 10.59
CA ILE A 52 -13.62 -11.51 10.20
C ILE A 52 -14.42 -12.32 9.20
N GLU A 53 -15.64 -12.68 9.58
CA GLU A 53 -16.61 -13.30 8.68
C GLU A 53 -17.42 -12.24 7.94
N GLN A 54 -18.05 -12.63 6.84
CA GLN A 54 -19.02 -11.76 6.18
C GLN A 54 -20.26 -11.55 7.09
N PRO A 55 -20.85 -10.33 7.08
CA PRO A 55 -22.06 -10.05 7.88
C PRO A 55 -23.24 -10.97 7.56
N ASP A 56 -23.32 -11.45 6.34
CA ASP A 56 -24.23 -12.51 5.87
C ASP A 56 -23.68 -13.15 4.59
N SER A 57 -24.21 -14.29 4.19
CA SER A 57 -23.72 -15.10 3.07
C SER A 57 -23.83 -14.42 1.69
N SER A 58 -24.56 -13.32 1.56
CA SER A 58 -24.69 -12.54 0.31
C SER A 58 -23.58 -11.51 0.15
N LYS A 59 -22.79 -11.25 1.20
CA LYS A 59 -21.75 -10.23 1.24
C LYS A 59 -20.35 -10.83 1.15
N MET A 60 -19.39 -9.99 0.81
CA MET A 60 -17.98 -10.35 0.78
C MET A 60 -17.17 -9.36 1.61
N VAL A 61 -16.22 -9.87 2.39
CA VAL A 61 -15.29 -9.06 3.19
C VAL A 61 -13.92 -9.08 2.54
N ASP A 62 -13.21 -7.94 2.53
CA ASP A 62 -11.99 -7.79 1.75
C ASP A 62 -11.02 -6.79 2.39
N SER A 63 -9.75 -6.83 1.98
CA SER A 63 -8.69 -5.82 2.16
C SER A 63 -8.58 -5.25 3.58
N PRO A 64 -8.02 -5.99 4.54
CA PRO A 64 -7.78 -5.47 5.89
C PRO A 64 -6.72 -4.38 5.89
N THR A 65 -6.87 -3.40 6.80
CA THR A 65 -5.84 -2.40 7.15
C THR A 65 -5.84 -2.24 8.67
N ILE A 66 -4.74 -2.62 9.32
CA ILE A 66 -4.66 -2.67 10.79
C ILE A 66 -3.77 -1.55 11.32
N PHE A 67 -4.22 -0.90 12.38
CA PHE A 67 -3.49 0.14 13.10
C PHE A 67 -3.81 0.09 14.60
N GLN A 68 -3.04 0.83 15.41
CA GLN A 68 -3.28 0.93 16.84
C GLN A 68 -3.55 2.38 17.25
N LYS A 69 -4.46 2.55 18.21
CA LYS A 69 -4.73 3.81 18.90
C LYS A 69 -5.03 3.56 20.36
N ASP A 70 -4.32 4.25 21.25
CA ASP A 70 -4.53 4.17 22.71
C ASP A 70 -4.49 2.72 23.25
N SER A 71 -3.56 1.90 22.71
CA SER A 71 -3.34 0.48 23.02
C SER A 71 -4.46 -0.47 22.56
N VAL A 72 -5.45 -0.01 21.83
CA VAL A 72 -6.48 -0.81 21.18
C VAL A 72 -6.15 -0.97 19.70
N TRP A 73 -6.37 -2.15 19.16
CA TRP A 73 -6.19 -2.44 17.76
C TRP A 73 -7.47 -2.13 16.97
N TYR A 74 -7.30 -1.58 15.81
CA TYR A 74 -8.39 -1.29 14.88
C TYR A 74 -8.09 -1.89 13.51
N MET A 75 -9.14 -2.32 12.85
CA MET A 75 -9.09 -2.78 11.46
C MET A 75 -10.13 -2.04 10.65
N THR A 76 -9.69 -1.34 9.58
CA THR A 76 -10.63 -1.02 8.52
C THR A 76 -10.61 -2.15 7.50
N TYR A 77 -11.78 -2.48 6.98
CA TYR A 77 -11.97 -3.51 5.97
C TYR A 77 -13.14 -3.15 5.06
N ILE A 78 -13.22 -3.83 3.95
CA ILE A 78 -14.18 -3.53 2.90
C ILE A 78 -15.29 -4.58 2.93
N VAL A 79 -16.53 -4.14 2.78
CA VAL A 79 -17.67 -5.01 2.56
C VAL A 79 -18.27 -4.71 1.21
N PHE A 80 -18.36 -5.74 0.34
CA PHE A 80 -19.17 -5.71 -0.88
C PHE A 80 -20.53 -6.31 -0.56
N ASP A 81 -21.59 -5.55 -0.78
CA ASP A 81 -22.96 -5.94 -0.41
C ASP A 81 -23.84 -6.37 -1.60
N GLY A 82 -23.24 -6.56 -2.79
CA GLY A 82 -23.91 -6.84 -4.05
C GLY A 82 -24.12 -5.59 -4.92
N GLN A 83 -24.18 -4.40 -4.33
CA GLN A 83 -24.25 -3.12 -5.03
C GLN A 83 -22.86 -2.53 -5.27
N GLY A 84 -22.03 -2.46 -4.24
CA GLY A 84 -20.69 -1.85 -4.29
C GLY A 84 -19.92 -2.03 -2.99
N TYR A 85 -18.86 -1.22 -2.84
CA TYR A 85 -17.98 -1.27 -1.68
C TYR A 85 -18.33 -0.21 -0.64
N GLU A 86 -18.32 -0.64 0.62
CA GLU A 86 -18.34 0.21 1.81
C GLU A 86 -17.12 -0.08 2.66
N THR A 87 -16.64 0.87 3.44
CA THR A 87 -15.57 0.68 4.41
C THR A 87 -16.14 0.58 5.82
N TRP A 88 -15.73 -0.45 6.52
CA TRP A 88 -16.14 -0.75 7.89
C TRP A 88 -14.97 -0.63 8.84
N LEU A 89 -15.26 -0.45 10.13
CA LEU A 89 -14.31 -0.38 11.22
C LEU A 89 -14.61 -1.48 12.24
N SER A 90 -13.57 -2.18 12.71
CA SER A 90 -13.63 -3.10 13.86
C SER A 90 -12.53 -2.75 14.84
N GLU A 91 -12.69 -3.22 16.09
CA GLU A 91 -11.67 -3.10 17.13
C GLU A 91 -11.36 -4.47 17.77
N SER A 92 -10.16 -4.58 18.38
CA SER A 92 -9.66 -5.78 19.03
C SER A 92 -8.66 -5.41 20.13
N GLU A 93 -8.64 -6.17 21.22
CA GLU A 93 -7.61 -6.06 22.26
C GLU A 93 -6.41 -6.99 22.03
N ASP A 94 -6.59 -8.05 21.21
CA ASP A 94 -5.63 -9.16 21.11
C ASP A 94 -5.21 -9.53 19.67
N LEU A 95 -5.73 -8.84 18.63
CA LEU A 95 -5.52 -9.14 17.21
C LEU A 95 -6.20 -10.43 16.70
N LEU A 96 -6.87 -11.18 17.57
CA LEU A 96 -7.49 -12.47 17.26
C LEU A 96 -9.02 -12.35 17.19
N HIS A 97 -9.60 -11.60 18.13
CA HIS A 97 -11.03 -11.41 18.28
C HIS A 97 -11.40 -9.97 17.93
N TRP A 98 -12.27 -9.80 16.94
CA TRP A 98 -12.62 -8.51 16.39
C TRP A 98 -14.11 -8.20 16.58
N GLU A 99 -14.41 -7.01 17.08
CA GLU A 99 -15.78 -6.50 17.23
C GLU A 99 -16.04 -5.40 16.19
N SER A 100 -17.12 -5.56 15.40
CA SER A 100 -17.49 -4.56 14.39
C SER A 100 -18.10 -3.33 15.07
N LYS A 101 -17.57 -2.15 14.73
CA LYS A 101 -18.08 -0.86 15.17
C LYS A 101 -19.09 -0.25 14.20
N GLY A 102 -18.99 -0.59 12.91
CA GLY A 102 -19.88 -0.11 11.86
C GLY A 102 -19.17 0.51 10.66
N LYS A 103 -19.94 1.23 9.86
CA LYS A 103 -19.48 1.84 8.60
C LYS A 103 -18.82 3.19 8.84
N ILE A 104 -17.77 3.48 8.04
CA ILE A 104 -17.05 4.76 8.04
C ILE A 104 -17.03 5.42 6.65
N LEU A 105 -17.26 4.66 5.58
CA LEU A 105 -17.59 5.16 4.24
C LEU A 105 -18.75 4.31 3.68
N SER A 106 -19.81 4.97 3.20
CA SER A 106 -20.99 4.31 2.67
C SER A 106 -21.45 4.94 1.37
N PHE A 107 -22.46 4.35 0.74
CA PHE A 107 -23.05 4.82 -0.52
C PHE A 107 -23.57 6.25 -0.42
N THR A 108 -23.50 6.95 -1.54
CA THR A 108 -24.05 8.30 -1.69
C THR A 108 -24.79 8.42 -3.00
N GLU A 109 -25.62 9.45 -3.13
CA GLU A 109 -26.30 9.72 -4.38
C GLU A 109 -25.60 10.83 -5.17
N ASN A 110 -25.63 10.73 -6.49
CA ASN A 110 -25.18 11.78 -7.41
C ASN A 110 -23.72 12.26 -7.23
N THR A 111 -22.83 11.37 -6.76
CA THR A 111 -21.39 11.63 -6.63
C THR A 111 -20.58 10.72 -7.54
N TRP A 112 -19.34 11.11 -7.84
CA TRP A 112 -18.43 10.32 -8.67
C TRP A 112 -18.10 8.94 -8.07
N ASP A 113 -18.24 8.80 -6.76
CA ASP A 113 -17.93 7.63 -5.94
C ASP A 113 -19.18 6.96 -5.33
N ALA A 114 -20.36 7.18 -5.93
CA ALA A 114 -21.65 6.81 -5.36
C ALA A 114 -21.74 5.38 -4.83
N ASN A 115 -21.15 4.41 -5.54
CA ASN A 115 -21.30 2.97 -5.25
C ASN A 115 -20.00 2.27 -4.81
N GLN A 116 -18.85 2.90 -4.92
CA GLN A 116 -17.57 2.27 -4.59
C GLN A 116 -16.80 3.15 -3.61
N LYS A 117 -16.60 2.69 -2.37
CA LYS A 117 -15.84 3.38 -1.34
C LYS A 117 -15.05 2.38 -0.49
N ALA A 118 -13.95 1.89 -1.05
CA ALA A 118 -13.03 0.98 -0.37
C ALA A 118 -11.83 1.76 0.18
N GLY A 119 -11.80 2.00 1.48
CA GLY A 119 -10.86 2.90 2.15
C GLY A 119 -9.71 2.21 2.85
N TYR A 120 -8.57 2.91 2.86
CA TYR A 120 -7.30 2.46 3.43
C TYR A 120 -6.70 3.60 4.26
N VAL A 121 -6.57 3.39 5.57
CA VAL A 121 -6.02 4.40 6.48
C VAL A 121 -4.59 4.73 6.09
N SER A 122 -4.30 6.01 5.97
CA SER A 122 -2.99 6.54 5.56
C SER A 122 -2.11 6.86 6.78
N LEU A 123 -0.80 6.95 6.56
CA LEU A 123 0.19 7.40 7.54
C LEU A 123 0.27 6.53 8.80
N ILE A 124 0.05 5.23 8.66
CA ILE A 124 0.32 4.26 9.72
C ILE A 124 1.84 4.15 9.87
N ASN A 125 2.33 4.12 11.11
CA ASN A 125 3.74 3.93 11.42
C ASN A 125 4.24 2.61 10.81
N THR A 126 5.19 2.70 9.89
CA THR A 126 5.72 1.55 9.13
C THR A 126 6.79 0.77 9.88
N LYS A 127 7.23 1.22 11.07
CA LYS A 127 8.29 0.55 11.82
C LYS A 127 7.87 -0.87 12.23
N TRP A 128 8.63 -1.86 11.80
CA TRP A 128 8.41 -3.26 12.15
C TRP A 128 8.54 -3.50 13.65
N GLY A 129 7.52 -4.11 14.26
CA GLY A 129 7.41 -4.27 15.71
C GLY A 129 7.24 -2.95 16.46
N GLY A 130 6.84 -1.89 15.77
CA GLY A 130 6.48 -0.59 16.34
C GLY A 130 5.08 -0.57 16.94
N ASP A 131 4.56 0.64 17.13
CA ASP A 131 3.25 0.89 17.72
C ASP A 131 2.11 0.90 16.70
N TYR A 132 2.43 0.90 15.39
CA TYR A 132 1.46 0.98 14.28
C TYR A 132 0.42 2.11 14.45
N SER A 133 0.81 3.18 15.15
CA SER A 133 -0.01 4.37 15.33
C SER A 133 -0.24 5.10 14.01
N VAL A 134 -1.36 5.83 13.92
CA VAL A 134 -1.67 6.67 12.76
C VAL A 134 -1.23 8.09 13.05
N GLU A 135 -0.39 8.65 12.18
CA GLU A 135 0.03 10.05 12.26
C GLU A 135 -1.14 10.97 11.84
N ALA A 136 -1.46 11.94 12.71
CA ALA A 136 -2.34 13.04 12.32
C ALA A 136 -1.55 14.07 11.52
N TYR A 137 -2.04 14.44 10.35
CA TYR A 137 -1.48 15.50 9.52
C TYR A 137 -2.49 16.64 9.38
N GLN A 138 -2.08 17.88 9.73
CA GLN A 138 -2.96 19.03 9.81
C GLN A 138 -4.18 18.80 10.71
N ASP A 139 -3.94 18.23 11.90
CA ASP A 139 -4.94 17.91 12.92
C ASP A 139 -6.07 16.96 12.45
N LYS A 140 -5.80 16.16 11.43
CA LYS A 140 -6.73 15.18 10.86
C LYS A 140 -6.05 13.85 10.62
N TYR A 141 -6.82 12.77 10.69
CA TYR A 141 -6.48 11.45 10.17
C TYR A 141 -6.97 11.34 8.74
N TRP A 142 -6.19 10.70 7.90
CA TRP A 142 -6.42 10.64 6.46
C TRP A 142 -6.61 9.21 5.98
N MET A 143 -7.40 9.06 4.94
CA MET A 143 -7.68 7.81 4.26
C MET A 143 -7.71 8.07 2.76
N THR A 144 -7.01 7.27 1.99
CA THR A 144 -7.30 7.16 0.56
C THR A 144 -8.29 6.05 0.32
N TYR A 145 -9.12 6.17 -0.70
CA TYR A 145 -10.09 5.13 -1.02
C TYR A 145 -10.25 4.95 -2.53
N LEU A 146 -10.50 3.73 -2.93
CA LEU A 146 -11.02 3.40 -4.25
C LEU A 146 -12.44 3.93 -4.33
N GLY A 147 -12.73 4.73 -5.37
CA GLY A 147 -14.06 5.30 -5.62
C GLY A 147 -14.56 5.02 -7.03
N GLY A 148 -15.90 4.94 -7.16
CA GLY A 148 -16.58 4.77 -8.45
C GLY A 148 -18.09 4.88 -8.32
N ASN A 149 -18.74 5.28 -9.41
CA ASN A 149 -20.20 5.46 -9.44
C ASN A 149 -20.96 4.26 -10.03
N SER A 150 -20.27 3.28 -10.58
CA SER A 150 -20.91 2.09 -11.15
C SER A 150 -21.24 1.07 -10.07
N ALA A 151 -22.42 0.48 -10.13
CA ALA A 151 -22.80 -0.64 -9.28
C ALA A 151 -22.19 -1.95 -9.80
N GLY A 152 -21.78 -2.83 -8.87
CA GLY A 152 -21.19 -4.13 -9.14
C GLY A 152 -19.76 -4.27 -8.59
N TYR A 153 -19.24 -5.49 -8.60
CA TYR A 153 -17.90 -5.79 -8.10
C TYR A 153 -16.83 -5.15 -9.00
N GLU A 154 -16.06 -4.20 -8.44
CA GLU A 154 -15.01 -3.43 -9.16
C GLU A 154 -15.49 -2.85 -10.50
N ALA A 155 -16.76 -2.42 -10.53
CA ALA A 155 -17.40 -2.00 -11.78
C ALA A 155 -17.00 -0.59 -12.20
N GLY A 156 -16.79 -0.41 -13.51
CA GLY A 156 -16.45 0.87 -14.12
C GLY A 156 -14.99 1.26 -14.03
N ALA A 157 -14.69 2.50 -14.37
CA ALA A 157 -13.37 3.10 -14.19
C ALA A 157 -13.24 3.59 -12.74
N LEU A 158 -12.47 2.87 -11.94
CA LEU A 158 -12.24 3.23 -10.55
C LEU A 158 -11.15 4.29 -10.45
N LYS A 159 -11.26 5.14 -9.44
CA LYS A 159 -10.40 6.31 -9.17
C LYS A 159 -9.97 6.30 -7.71
N ILE A 160 -8.96 7.07 -7.37
CA ILE A 160 -8.52 7.22 -5.97
C ILE A 160 -9.09 8.52 -5.41
N GLY A 161 -9.81 8.41 -4.32
CA GLY A 161 -10.34 9.53 -3.53
C GLY A 161 -9.56 9.75 -2.24
N LEU A 162 -9.90 10.83 -1.54
CA LEU A 162 -9.34 11.21 -0.25
C LEU A 162 -10.46 11.52 0.74
N ALA A 163 -10.33 11.00 1.95
CA ALA A 163 -11.22 11.29 3.06
C ALA A 163 -10.41 11.64 4.32
N ASN A 164 -11.04 12.33 5.25
CA ASN A 164 -10.44 12.70 6.53
C ASN A 164 -11.45 12.70 7.66
N THR A 165 -10.94 12.54 8.89
CA THR A 165 -11.70 12.65 10.14
C THR A 165 -10.85 13.21 11.26
N SER A 166 -11.48 13.75 12.30
CA SER A 166 -10.84 14.07 13.58
C SER A 166 -10.99 12.95 14.62
N THR A 167 -11.84 11.94 14.35
CA THR A 167 -12.21 10.86 15.27
C THR A 167 -11.92 9.50 14.64
N LEU A 168 -10.64 9.08 14.72
CA LEU A 168 -10.11 7.90 14.01
C LEU A 168 -10.82 6.57 14.41
N THR A 169 -11.29 6.46 15.65
CA THR A 169 -11.76 5.22 16.25
C THR A 169 -13.28 5.12 16.39
N GLU A 170 -14.00 6.08 15.80
CA GLU A 170 -15.45 6.12 15.81
C GLU A 170 -16.02 5.67 14.45
N ALA A 171 -17.11 4.89 14.49
CA ALA A 171 -17.81 4.48 13.27
C ALA A 171 -18.75 5.59 12.80
N ILE A 172 -18.18 6.69 12.35
CA ILE A 172 -18.87 7.82 11.73
C ILE A 172 -18.34 8.05 10.31
N GLU A 173 -19.19 8.57 9.44
CA GLU A 173 -18.82 8.86 8.05
C GLU A 173 -17.66 9.86 7.99
N TRP A 174 -16.59 9.50 7.27
CA TRP A 174 -15.45 10.37 7.04
C TRP A 174 -15.79 11.46 6.00
N ASN A 175 -15.22 12.64 6.18
CA ASN A 175 -15.37 13.74 5.22
C ASN A 175 -14.58 13.44 3.95
N ARG A 176 -15.29 13.33 2.82
CA ARG A 176 -14.69 13.01 1.51
C ARG A 176 -14.47 14.25 0.67
N ASN A 177 -13.40 14.24 -0.13
CA ASN A 177 -13.22 15.24 -1.18
C ASN A 177 -14.30 15.06 -2.27
N THR A 178 -14.73 16.16 -2.85
CA THR A 178 -15.76 16.16 -3.91
C THR A 178 -15.27 15.65 -5.26
N SER A 179 -13.96 15.56 -5.44
CA SER A 179 -13.29 15.09 -6.66
C SER A 179 -12.24 14.03 -6.33
N PRO A 180 -11.92 13.12 -7.24
CA PRO A 180 -10.83 12.17 -7.04
C PRO A 180 -9.48 12.89 -6.99
N LEU A 181 -8.49 12.27 -6.31
CA LEU A 181 -7.08 12.68 -6.32
C LEU A 181 -6.37 12.29 -7.61
N LEU A 182 -6.62 11.06 -8.05
CA LEU A 182 -6.06 10.48 -9.26
C LEU A 182 -7.15 9.74 -10.03
N SER A 183 -7.12 9.85 -11.35
CA SER A 183 -8.07 9.22 -12.27
C SER A 183 -7.34 8.58 -13.44
N PRO A 184 -7.82 7.45 -13.98
CA PRO A 184 -7.33 6.91 -15.24
C PRO A 184 -7.66 7.81 -16.46
N GLU A 185 -8.46 8.86 -16.26
CA GLU A 185 -8.87 9.86 -17.26
C GLU A 185 -8.02 11.14 -17.22
N ASP A 186 -7.03 11.24 -16.32
CA ASP A 186 -6.14 12.41 -16.22
C ASP A 186 -5.27 12.56 -17.47
N GLU A 187 -4.93 13.78 -17.84
CA GLU A 187 -4.08 14.06 -19.03
C GLU A 187 -2.68 13.42 -18.94
N ASN A 188 -2.13 13.29 -17.73
CA ASN A 188 -0.80 12.73 -17.47
C ASN A 188 -0.83 11.25 -17.07
N VAL A 189 -1.90 10.52 -17.42
CA VAL A 189 -2.04 9.09 -17.14
C VAL A 189 -0.98 8.28 -17.90
N ARG A 190 -0.38 7.27 -17.22
CA ARG A 190 0.62 6.40 -17.84
C ARG A 190 -0.04 5.24 -18.56
N TRP A 191 0.67 4.62 -19.49
CA TRP A 191 0.19 3.55 -20.36
C TRP A 191 -0.39 2.33 -19.64
N PHE A 192 0.03 2.08 -18.40
CA PHE A 192 -0.36 0.91 -17.59
C PHE A 192 -1.47 1.21 -16.57
N GLU A 193 -2.01 2.44 -16.52
CA GLU A 193 -3.02 2.85 -15.53
C GLU A 193 -4.23 3.58 -16.14
N ASN A 194 -4.37 3.57 -17.46
CA ASN A 194 -5.38 4.33 -18.19
C ASN A 194 -6.76 3.65 -18.28
N LYS A 195 -6.95 2.52 -17.58
CA LYS A 195 -8.26 1.84 -17.51
C LYS A 195 -8.92 1.95 -16.16
N THR A 196 -8.20 1.65 -15.10
CA THR A 196 -8.66 1.70 -13.71
C THR A 196 -7.47 1.77 -12.76
N ILE A 197 -7.65 2.51 -11.66
CA ILE A 197 -6.70 2.59 -10.55
C ILE A 197 -7.46 2.39 -9.25
N TYR A 198 -6.87 1.65 -8.31
CA TYR A 198 -7.56 1.27 -7.08
C TYR A 198 -6.57 0.85 -6.01
N LYS A 199 -7.03 0.37 -4.89
CA LYS A 199 -6.28 0.06 -3.68
C LYS A 199 -5.01 0.91 -3.54
N SER A 200 -5.00 1.83 -2.61
CA SER A 200 -3.89 2.74 -2.37
C SER A 200 -3.41 2.67 -0.93
N LEU A 201 -2.11 2.76 -0.75
CA LEU A 201 -1.45 2.90 0.53
C LEU A 201 -0.64 4.20 0.52
N VAL A 202 -0.82 5.05 1.53
CA VAL A 202 0.00 6.26 1.71
C VAL A 202 0.86 6.12 2.96
N ILE A 203 2.16 6.33 2.78
CA ILE A 203 3.15 6.33 3.87
C ILE A 203 3.87 7.68 3.95
N ARG A 204 4.47 7.93 5.12
CA ARG A 204 5.41 9.02 5.33
C ARG A 204 6.81 8.61 4.89
N ASP A 205 7.41 9.34 3.96
CA ASP A 205 8.84 9.24 3.62
C ASP A 205 9.63 10.26 4.47
N THR A 206 9.94 9.89 5.70
CA THR A 206 10.64 10.77 6.66
C THR A 206 12.06 11.10 6.22
N GLU A 207 12.70 10.22 5.47
CA GLU A 207 14.06 10.37 4.95
C GLU A 207 14.09 11.08 3.60
N LYS A 208 12.92 11.30 3.00
CA LYS A 208 12.74 11.95 1.68
C LYS A 208 13.56 11.29 0.57
N HIS A 209 13.62 9.97 0.55
CA HIS A 209 14.26 9.20 -0.51
C HIS A 209 13.71 9.53 -1.89
N THR A 210 12.39 9.77 -1.97
CA THR A 210 11.67 10.15 -3.18
C THR A 210 11.78 11.64 -3.51
N GLY A 211 12.29 12.45 -2.58
CA GLY A 211 12.27 13.91 -2.62
C GLY A 211 11.00 14.54 -2.05
N TYR A 212 10.01 13.73 -1.68
CA TYR A 212 8.69 14.15 -1.17
C TYR A 212 8.41 13.55 0.20
N PRO A 213 7.62 14.21 1.06
CA PRO A 213 7.26 13.69 2.39
C PRO A 213 6.19 12.59 2.34
N PHE A 214 5.41 12.47 1.27
CA PHE A 214 4.35 11.47 1.15
C PHE A 214 4.51 10.64 -0.12
N VAL A 215 4.34 9.33 0.05
CA VAL A 215 4.43 8.34 -1.03
C VAL A 215 3.16 7.50 -1.03
N MET A 216 2.54 7.34 -2.19
CA MET A 216 1.40 6.48 -2.43
C MET A 216 1.81 5.34 -3.36
N TYR A 217 1.52 4.10 -2.95
CA TYR A 217 1.50 2.95 -3.85
C TYR A 217 0.05 2.57 -4.14
N TYR A 218 -0.27 2.22 -5.37
CA TYR A 218 -1.63 1.86 -5.77
C TYR A 218 -1.66 0.84 -6.90
N ASN A 219 -2.75 0.10 -6.98
CA ASN A 219 -2.99 -0.84 -8.07
C ASN A 219 -3.38 -0.09 -9.34
N ALA A 220 -2.81 -0.50 -10.46
CA ALA A 220 -3.02 0.12 -11.76
C ALA A 220 -3.22 -0.92 -12.87
N LYS A 221 -4.18 -0.66 -13.77
CA LYS A 221 -4.48 -1.49 -14.92
C LYS A 221 -4.64 -0.63 -16.16
N GLY A 222 -3.91 -0.98 -17.22
CA GLY A 222 -4.03 -0.36 -18.53
C GLY A 222 -5.07 -1.07 -19.41
N ASP A 223 -5.58 -0.37 -20.41
CA ASP A 223 -6.55 -0.89 -21.38
C ASP A 223 -5.94 -1.92 -22.34
N THR A 224 -4.68 -1.76 -22.68
CA THR A 224 -3.91 -2.67 -23.57
C THR A 224 -3.20 -3.78 -22.82
N ALA A 225 -3.12 -3.69 -21.49
CA ALA A 225 -2.44 -4.64 -20.64
C ALA A 225 -3.43 -5.69 -20.10
N SER A 226 -3.09 -6.96 -20.23
CA SER A 226 -3.84 -8.06 -19.59
C SER A 226 -3.36 -8.34 -18.17
N TYR A 227 -2.77 -7.35 -17.51
CA TYR A 227 -2.18 -7.46 -16.18
C TYR A 227 -2.43 -6.22 -15.33
N GLU A 228 -2.30 -6.40 -14.03
CA GLU A 228 -2.33 -5.33 -13.03
C GLU A 228 -0.96 -5.21 -12.38
N SER A 229 -0.60 -3.99 -12.03
CA SER A 229 0.73 -3.65 -11.52
C SER A 229 0.61 -2.69 -10.34
N ILE A 230 1.67 -2.56 -9.56
CA ILE A 230 1.75 -1.54 -8.52
C ILE A 230 2.40 -0.29 -9.10
N ALA A 231 1.69 0.82 -8.99
CA ALA A 231 2.10 2.16 -9.38
C ALA A 231 2.53 2.99 -8.17
N MET A 232 3.16 4.14 -8.42
CA MET A 232 3.62 5.08 -7.40
C MET A 232 3.23 6.51 -7.75
N ALA A 233 2.85 7.29 -6.73
CA ALA A 233 2.69 8.73 -6.76
C ALA A 233 3.30 9.35 -5.51
N VAL A 234 3.58 10.66 -5.56
CA VAL A 234 4.19 11.42 -4.47
C VAL A 234 3.48 12.73 -4.25
N SER A 235 3.56 13.27 -3.03
CA SER A 235 2.93 14.54 -2.68
C SER A 235 3.74 15.32 -1.64
N ASP A 236 3.61 16.64 -1.66
CA ASP A 236 4.14 17.53 -0.64
C ASP A 236 3.14 17.78 0.51
N ASP A 237 1.84 17.59 0.28
CA ASP A 237 0.77 18.08 1.18
C ASP A 237 -0.43 17.14 1.35
N MET A 238 -0.40 15.91 0.83
CA MET A 238 -1.51 14.95 0.80
C MET A 238 -2.67 15.32 -0.14
N LEU A 239 -2.70 16.51 -0.69
CA LEU A 239 -3.81 17.02 -1.51
C LEU A 239 -3.47 16.97 -3.00
N ASP A 240 -2.26 17.41 -3.35
CA ASP A 240 -1.78 17.43 -4.72
C ASP A 240 -0.80 16.28 -4.96
N TRP A 241 -1.16 15.35 -5.84
CA TRP A 241 -0.40 14.13 -6.12
C TRP A 241 0.21 14.14 -7.51
N LYS A 242 1.47 13.76 -7.60
CA LYS A 242 2.21 13.62 -8.85
C LYS A 242 2.54 12.15 -9.09
N ARG A 243 2.19 11.62 -10.25
CA ARG A 243 2.63 10.30 -10.68
C ARG A 243 4.15 10.22 -10.71
N TYR A 244 4.72 9.15 -10.16
CA TYR A 244 6.17 9.01 -10.01
C TYR A 244 6.68 7.83 -10.84
N GLY A 245 7.70 8.10 -11.70
CA GLY A 245 8.26 7.11 -12.62
C GLY A 245 7.39 6.82 -13.85
N GLU A 246 8.01 6.31 -14.90
CA GLU A 246 7.38 6.03 -16.20
C GLU A 246 6.83 4.60 -16.30
N ASN A 247 7.28 3.70 -15.43
CA ASN A 247 6.96 2.29 -15.42
C ASN A 247 6.36 1.86 -14.07
N PRO A 248 5.66 0.71 -14.02
CA PRO A 248 5.21 0.13 -12.76
C PRO A 248 6.37 -0.13 -11.79
N VAL A 249 6.11 0.00 -10.51
CA VAL A 249 7.05 -0.33 -9.43
C VAL A 249 7.25 -1.85 -9.32
N ILE A 250 6.14 -2.59 -9.31
CA ILE A 250 6.11 -4.06 -9.33
C ILE A 250 5.19 -4.51 -10.47
N THR A 251 5.67 -5.42 -11.30
CA THR A 251 4.89 -6.05 -12.37
C THR A 251 5.45 -7.41 -12.73
N ARG A 252 4.60 -8.33 -13.21
CA ARG A 252 4.99 -9.64 -13.77
C ARG A 252 4.62 -9.75 -15.25
N GLY A 253 4.20 -8.64 -15.87
CA GLY A 253 3.84 -8.59 -17.29
C GLY A 253 2.60 -9.38 -17.68
N LYS A 254 2.06 -10.23 -16.80
CA LYS A 254 0.81 -10.98 -16.96
C LYS A 254 0.25 -11.33 -15.60
N GLY A 255 -1.09 -11.27 -15.46
CA GLY A 255 -1.75 -11.50 -14.17
C GLY A 255 -1.74 -10.26 -13.28
N ILE A 256 -1.71 -10.44 -11.99
CA ILE A 256 -1.86 -9.38 -10.99
C ILE A 256 -0.64 -9.33 -10.07
N CYS A 257 -0.15 -8.12 -9.82
CA CYS A 257 0.62 -7.72 -8.65
C CYS A 257 -0.11 -6.55 -8.01
N GLY A 258 -0.50 -6.67 -6.75
CA GLY A 258 -1.33 -5.63 -6.12
C GLY A 258 -1.33 -5.64 -4.61
N ASP A 259 -2.04 -4.67 -4.05
CA ASP A 259 -2.32 -4.48 -2.63
C ASP A 259 -1.05 -4.32 -1.79
N ALA A 260 -0.19 -3.38 -2.21
CA ALA A 260 1.04 -3.08 -1.50
C ALA A 260 0.78 -2.64 -0.05
N GLN A 261 1.53 -3.23 0.90
CA GLN A 261 1.68 -2.77 2.26
C GLN A 261 3.17 -2.62 2.57
N ILE A 262 3.57 -1.53 3.23
CA ILE A 262 4.97 -1.23 3.51
C ILE A 262 5.26 -1.35 5.00
N SER A 263 6.35 -2.06 5.33
CA SER A 263 6.97 -2.05 6.65
C SER A 263 8.46 -1.71 6.54
N LYS A 264 9.06 -1.15 7.60
CA LYS A 264 10.50 -0.86 7.68
C LYS A 264 11.16 -1.75 8.71
N ILE A 265 12.05 -2.65 8.25
CA ILE A 265 12.81 -3.61 9.06
C ILE A 265 14.28 -3.18 9.07
N GLY A 266 14.74 -2.55 10.15
CA GLY A 266 16.04 -1.89 10.14
C GLY A 266 16.10 -0.78 9.09
N ASP A 267 17.04 -0.87 8.16
CA ASP A 267 17.20 0.09 7.05
C ASP A 267 16.51 -0.36 5.75
N ILE A 268 15.80 -1.49 5.78
CA ILE A 268 15.16 -2.08 4.61
C ILE A 268 13.66 -1.83 4.67
N TYR A 269 13.10 -1.26 3.61
CA TYR A 269 11.65 -1.23 3.37
C TYR A 269 11.22 -2.55 2.74
N VAL A 270 10.18 -3.16 3.30
CA VAL A 270 9.57 -4.40 2.82
C VAL A 270 8.19 -4.08 2.30
N MET A 271 7.94 -4.35 1.04
CA MET A 271 6.62 -4.29 0.43
C MET A 271 6.03 -5.69 0.42
N PHE A 272 4.97 -5.90 1.19
CA PHE A 272 4.10 -7.07 1.05
C PHE A 272 3.12 -6.80 -0.08
N TYR A 273 2.91 -7.77 -0.95
CA TYR A 273 1.96 -7.67 -2.05
C TYR A 273 1.43 -9.05 -2.44
N PHE A 274 0.32 -9.11 -3.15
CA PHE A 274 -0.15 -10.39 -3.68
C PHE A 274 0.12 -10.53 -5.18
N GLY A 275 0.27 -11.78 -5.60
CA GLY A 275 0.30 -12.21 -6.98
C GLY A 275 -0.89 -13.08 -7.33
N ALA A 276 -1.41 -12.95 -8.56
CA ALA A 276 -2.43 -13.86 -9.08
C ALA A 276 -2.33 -14.02 -10.60
N PHE A 277 -2.74 -15.20 -11.10
CA PHE A 277 -2.90 -15.55 -12.52
C PHE A 277 -1.61 -15.61 -13.38
N TRP A 278 -0.45 -15.31 -12.84
CA TRP A 278 0.85 -15.57 -13.49
C TRP A 278 1.44 -16.93 -13.07
N LYS A 279 0.87 -17.54 -12.04
CA LYS A 279 0.86 -18.97 -11.69
C LYS A 279 -0.51 -19.32 -11.09
N PRO A 280 -0.85 -20.59 -10.86
CA PRO A 280 -2.15 -21.00 -10.33
C PRO A 280 -2.48 -20.34 -8.98
N GLY A 281 -3.75 -19.92 -8.81
CA GLY A 281 -4.26 -19.31 -7.58
C GLY A 281 -3.93 -17.84 -7.39
N ALA A 282 -4.04 -17.39 -6.15
CA ALA A 282 -3.53 -16.13 -5.65
C ALA A 282 -2.76 -16.41 -4.36
N PHE A 283 -1.64 -15.74 -4.20
CA PHE A 283 -0.63 -16.01 -3.19
C PHE A 283 0.08 -14.70 -2.84
N GLU A 284 0.80 -14.69 -1.74
CA GLU A 284 1.45 -13.50 -1.25
C GLU A 284 2.97 -13.55 -1.37
N ARG A 285 3.54 -12.41 -1.66
CA ARG A 285 4.94 -12.17 -1.96
C ARG A 285 5.45 -10.95 -1.20
N PHE A 286 6.75 -10.70 -1.28
CA PHE A 286 7.35 -9.46 -0.84
C PHE A 286 8.48 -9.01 -1.76
N ALA A 287 8.77 -7.72 -1.69
CA ALA A 287 9.94 -7.10 -2.29
C ALA A 287 10.62 -6.19 -1.26
N CYS A 288 11.91 -5.95 -1.42
CA CYS A 288 12.70 -5.11 -0.52
C CYS A 288 13.32 -3.92 -1.24
N SER A 289 13.48 -2.81 -0.52
CA SER A 289 14.08 -1.58 -1.02
C SER A 289 14.84 -0.84 0.07
N TYR A 290 15.92 -0.14 -0.32
CA TYR A 290 16.59 0.82 0.54
C TYR A 290 16.09 2.26 0.41
N ASP A 291 15.23 2.55 -0.59
CA ASP A 291 14.91 3.92 -0.96
C ASP A 291 13.46 4.16 -1.42
N LEU A 292 12.57 3.18 -1.24
CA LEU A 292 11.16 3.25 -1.67
C LEU A 292 10.95 3.36 -3.19
N ILE A 293 12.02 3.38 -3.99
CA ILE A 293 11.97 3.57 -5.45
C ILE A 293 12.40 2.29 -6.18
N ASN A 294 13.56 1.75 -5.76
CA ASN A 294 14.17 0.60 -6.39
C ASN A 294 13.88 -0.66 -5.57
N TRP A 295 13.02 -1.52 -6.09
CA TRP A 295 12.54 -2.71 -5.40
C TRP A 295 13.20 -3.98 -5.96
N THR A 296 13.70 -4.81 -5.05
CA THR A 296 14.20 -6.16 -5.34
C THR A 296 13.11 -7.15 -4.96
N ASP A 297 12.59 -7.87 -5.93
CA ASP A 297 11.53 -8.85 -5.72
C ASP A 297 12.09 -10.17 -5.21
N TRP A 298 11.44 -10.78 -4.21
CA TRP A 298 11.83 -12.05 -3.64
C TRP A 298 11.74 -13.20 -4.66
N GLY A 299 12.84 -13.90 -4.88
CA GLY A 299 12.94 -15.01 -5.83
C GLY A 299 12.50 -16.37 -5.31
N GLY A 300 12.38 -16.53 -3.98
CA GLY A 300 12.09 -17.80 -3.33
C GLY A 300 10.60 -18.14 -3.23
N GLU A 301 10.26 -18.90 -2.18
CA GLU A 301 8.90 -19.38 -1.91
C GLU A 301 7.89 -18.25 -1.70
N ASP A 302 6.59 -18.56 -1.88
CA ASP A 302 5.54 -17.63 -1.50
C ASP A 302 5.54 -17.41 0.00
N LEU A 303 5.26 -16.20 0.41
CA LEU A 303 5.12 -15.88 1.83
C LEU A 303 3.87 -16.52 2.43
N LEU A 304 2.80 -16.58 1.64
CA LEU A 304 1.55 -17.24 1.99
C LEU A 304 0.85 -17.75 0.71
N ALA A 305 0.24 -18.93 0.80
CA ALA A 305 -0.57 -19.50 -0.26
C ALA A 305 -1.79 -20.23 0.32
N SER A 306 -2.72 -20.60 -0.54
CA SER A 306 -3.91 -21.39 -0.19
C SER A 306 -3.54 -22.78 0.34
N SER A 307 -4.11 -23.20 1.47
CA SER A 307 -3.92 -24.53 2.06
C SER A 307 -5.16 -25.06 2.78
N GLU A 308 -6.10 -24.19 3.16
CA GLU A 308 -7.24 -24.49 3.99
C GLU A 308 -8.56 -24.43 3.19
N ALA A 309 -9.63 -25.01 3.73
CA ALA A 309 -10.96 -24.98 3.10
C ALA A 309 -11.48 -23.55 2.89
N TYR A 310 -11.21 -22.67 3.85
CA TYR A 310 -11.66 -21.27 3.80
C TYR A 310 -10.82 -20.38 2.85
N ASP A 311 -9.63 -20.82 2.44
CA ASP A 311 -8.79 -20.06 1.48
C ASP A 311 -8.42 -20.87 0.23
N LYS A 312 -9.03 -22.03 -0.01
CA LYS A 312 -8.64 -22.98 -1.05
C LYS A 312 -8.56 -22.40 -2.46
N LYS A 313 -9.23 -21.30 -2.71
CA LYS A 313 -9.25 -20.62 -4.00
C LYS A 313 -8.22 -19.51 -4.07
N TYR A 314 -8.17 -18.65 -3.07
CA TYR A 314 -7.25 -17.51 -2.99
C TYR A 314 -6.85 -17.23 -1.54
N ALA A 315 -5.55 -16.96 -1.34
CA ALA A 315 -4.97 -16.31 -0.18
C ALA A 315 -4.23 -15.06 -0.69
N HIS A 316 -4.73 -13.86 -0.42
CA HIS A 316 -4.24 -12.63 -1.07
C HIS A 316 -4.58 -11.36 -0.27
N LYS A 317 -4.03 -10.20 -0.71
CA LYS A 317 -4.27 -8.88 -0.11
C LYS A 317 -3.77 -8.79 1.33
N PRO A 318 -2.43 -8.80 1.52
CA PRO A 318 -1.77 -8.89 2.81
C PRO A 318 -1.94 -7.65 3.67
N TRP A 319 -1.94 -7.85 4.99
CA TRP A 319 -1.57 -6.86 5.97
C TRP A 319 -0.77 -7.52 7.09
N VAL A 320 0.52 -7.21 7.18
CA VAL A 320 1.46 -7.93 8.04
C VAL A 320 2.04 -7.00 9.09
N ILE A 321 1.93 -7.41 10.35
CA ILE A 321 2.49 -6.68 11.49
C ILE A 321 3.25 -7.62 12.42
N LYS A 322 4.18 -7.09 13.22
CA LYS A 322 4.84 -7.82 14.31
C LYS A 322 4.47 -7.21 15.64
N TRP A 323 3.95 -8.01 16.57
CA TRP A 323 3.57 -7.56 17.88
C TRP A 323 3.95 -8.60 18.96
N ASN A 324 4.59 -8.16 20.05
CA ASN A 324 5.01 -9.01 21.16
C ASN A 324 5.79 -10.27 20.71
N GLY A 325 6.63 -10.12 19.66
CA GLY A 325 7.47 -11.21 19.16
C GLY A 325 6.74 -12.27 18.33
N VAL A 326 5.50 -11.96 17.89
CA VAL A 326 4.71 -12.75 16.94
C VAL A 326 4.47 -11.92 15.69
N VAL A 327 4.58 -12.52 14.50
CA VAL A 327 4.13 -11.93 13.25
C VAL A 327 2.69 -12.35 13.02
N TYR A 328 1.83 -11.37 12.76
CA TYR A 328 0.42 -11.54 12.39
C TYR A 328 0.26 -11.14 10.94
N HIS A 329 -0.18 -12.07 10.13
CA HIS A 329 -0.37 -11.89 8.70
C HIS A 329 -1.85 -12.03 8.38
N PHE A 330 -2.56 -10.90 8.39
CA PHE A 330 -3.95 -10.82 7.97
C PHE A 330 -4.03 -10.84 6.45
N TYR A 331 -4.98 -11.55 5.92
CA TYR A 331 -5.16 -11.65 4.48
C TYR A 331 -6.62 -11.91 4.10
N ASN A 332 -6.94 -11.62 2.87
CA ASN A 332 -8.23 -11.97 2.33
C ASN A 332 -8.20 -13.43 1.85
N ALA A 333 -9.06 -14.23 2.44
CA ALA A 333 -9.23 -15.65 2.13
C ALA A 333 -10.51 -15.87 1.31
N VAL A 334 -10.41 -16.69 0.25
CA VAL A 334 -11.55 -17.07 -0.58
C VAL A 334 -11.61 -18.59 -0.69
N GLY A 335 -12.67 -19.16 -0.18
CA GLY A 335 -12.86 -20.63 -0.16
C GLY A 335 -14.30 -21.04 0.03
N ASP A 336 -14.52 -22.13 0.75
CA ASP A 336 -15.86 -22.72 0.96
C ASP A 336 -16.80 -21.81 1.77
N THR A 337 -16.25 -21.00 2.65
CA THR A 337 -17.00 -20.03 3.47
C THR A 337 -17.26 -18.70 2.75
N GLY A 338 -16.90 -18.58 1.47
CA GLY A 338 -16.99 -17.33 0.71
C GLY A 338 -15.72 -16.51 0.78
N ARG A 339 -15.84 -15.18 0.95
CA ARG A 339 -14.72 -14.24 1.02
C ARG A 339 -14.69 -13.60 2.40
N VAL A 340 -13.62 -13.85 3.15
CA VAL A 340 -13.44 -13.51 4.57
C VAL A 340 -12.04 -12.94 4.81
N ILE A 341 -11.78 -12.38 6.00
CA ILE A 341 -10.42 -12.06 6.44
C ILE A 341 -9.94 -13.19 7.36
N ALA A 342 -8.80 -13.75 7.03
CA ALA A 342 -8.12 -14.78 7.80
C ALA A 342 -6.77 -14.29 8.33
N LEU A 343 -6.20 -15.06 9.24
CA LEU A 343 -4.94 -14.78 9.91
C LEU A 343 -4.01 -15.99 9.78
N ALA A 344 -2.75 -15.72 9.48
CA ALA A 344 -1.64 -16.63 9.69
C ALA A 344 -0.60 -16.00 10.63
N THR A 345 0.16 -16.80 11.35
CA THR A 345 1.06 -16.33 12.40
C THR A 345 2.42 -17.00 12.35
N SER A 346 3.45 -16.34 12.93
CA SER A 346 4.80 -16.92 13.04
C SER A 346 4.94 -17.94 14.17
N LYS A 347 3.97 -18.03 15.07
CA LYS A 347 3.89 -19.01 16.16
C LYS A 347 2.51 -19.66 16.14
N ASP A 348 2.41 -20.90 16.57
CA ASP A 348 1.11 -21.51 16.79
C ASP A 348 0.38 -20.79 17.95
N LEU A 349 -0.81 -20.27 17.67
CA LEU A 349 -1.67 -19.59 18.62
C LEU A 349 -3.00 -20.35 18.83
N THR A 350 -3.10 -21.58 18.33
CA THR A 350 -4.31 -22.42 18.45
C THR A 350 -4.28 -23.31 19.70
N GLU A 351 -3.20 -23.29 20.48
CA GLU A 351 -3.03 -24.03 21.74
C GLU A 351 -3.47 -23.24 22.99
#